data_4cab2d919b23a3a3a11e43e11c130a76
#
_entry.id   4cab2d919b23a3a3a11e43e11c130a76
#
_cell.length_a   1.000
_cell.length_b   1.000
_cell.length_c   1.000
_cell.angle_alpha   90.00
_cell.angle_beta   90.00
_cell.angle_gamma   90.00
#
_symmetry.space_group_name_H-M   'P 1'
#
loop_
_entity.id
_entity.type
_entity.pdbx_description
1 polymer ?
#
loop_
_entity_poly.entity_id
_entity_poly.type
_entity_poly.pdbx_seq_one_letter_code
_entity_poly.pdbx_strand_id
1 'polypeptide(L)'
;MLDAHLDAGHLWAMAATLIAVMLCILLHYEVSMRLWRGLEESRSTLRRRFLKLSFVLFGAHVAEIWIFGMAMALLGEHPLAGQLVGLETVNLLDYIYFSAITYTTLGYGDLFPTGAIRIITASESLLGFMLITWSASLTFLEMQRHWSSRRKP
;
A
#
# COMPACT_ATOMS: atom_id res chain seq x y z
N MET A 1 -16.02 30.82 7.63
CA MET A 1 -15.97 30.37 9.03
C MET A 1 -15.50 28.94 9.02
N LEU A 2 -14.20 28.75 9.21
CA LEU A 2 -13.57 27.43 9.29
C LEU A 2 -13.39 27.09 10.78
N ASP A 3 -14.49 26.72 11.42
CA ASP A 3 -14.43 26.06 12.71
C ASP A 3 -14.13 24.56 12.46
N ALA A 4 -12.94 24.29 11.97
CA ALA A 4 -12.41 22.94 11.97
C ALA A 4 -12.03 22.58 13.42
N HIS A 5 -13.01 22.24 14.23
CA HIS A 5 -12.74 21.53 15.46
C HIS A 5 -12.10 20.20 15.09
N LEU A 6 -10.81 20.08 15.35
CA LEU A 6 -10.14 18.78 15.38
C LEU A 6 -10.80 17.98 16.51
N ASP A 7 -11.83 17.23 16.18
CA ASP A 7 -12.46 16.34 17.13
C ASP A 7 -11.59 15.08 17.37
N ALA A 8 -11.96 14.30 18.35
CA ALA A 8 -11.24 13.07 18.69
C ALA A 8 -11.15 12.11 17.49
N GLY A 9 -12.15 12.09 16.58
CA GLY A 9 -12.16 11.27 15.39
C GLY A 9 -11.03 11.62 14.41
N HIS A 10 -10.75 12.92 14.21
CA HIS A 10 -9.64 13.35 13.37
C HIS A 10 -8.28 12.98 13.97
N LEU A 11 -8.12 13.10 15.30
CA LEU A 11 -6.88 12.72 15.97
C LEU A 11 -6.62 11.21 15.85
N TRP A 12 -7.65 10.37 16.04
CA TRP A 12 -7.55 8.93 15.85
C TRP A 12 -7.22 8.56 14.40
N ALA A 13 -7.87 9.20 13.42
CA ALA A 13 -7.59 8.97 12.01
C ALA A 13 -6.15 9.37 11.64
N MET A 14 -5.66 10.50 12.15
CA MET A 14 -4.27 10.94 11.93
C MET A 14 -3.26 9.97 12.54
N ALA A 15 -3.49 9.51 13.76
CA ALA A 15 -2.62 8.55 14.44
C ALA A 15 -2.59 7.21 13.70
N ALA A 16 -3.76 6.67 13.33
CA ALA A 16 -3.86 5.43 12.54
C ALA A 16 -3.18 5.57 11.17
N THR A 17 -3.33 6.73 10.52
CA THR A 17 -2.67 7.01 9.23
C THR A 17 -1.15 6.98 9.39
N LEU A 18 -0.60 7.67 10.38
CA LEU A 18 0.85 7.69 10.61
C LEU A 18 1.39 6.28 10.88
N ILE A 19 0.70 5.50 11.70
CA ILE A 19 1.08 4.12 12.01
C ILE A 19 1.04 3.26 10.75
N ALA A 20 -0.06 3.29 9.99
CA ALA A 20 -0.20 2.52 8.77
C ALA A 20 0.87 2.88 7.72
N VAL A 21 1.11 4.17 7.49
CA VAL A 21 2.15 4.67 6.58
C VAL A 21 3.54 4.18 7.01
N MET A 22 3.88 4.32 8.31
CA MET A 22 5.18 3.84 8.82
C MET A 22 5.34 2.34 8.65
N LEU A 23 4.31 1.55 9.00
CA LEU A 23 4.34 0.10 8.85
C LEU A 23 4.54 -0.32 7.39
N CYS A 24 3.82 0.30 6.46
CA CYS A 24 3.94 -0.01 5.03
C CYS A 24 5.32 0.37 4.47
N ILE A 25 5.85 1.54 4.80
CA ILE A 25 7.20 1.94 4.38
C ILE A 25 8.26 0.98 4.92
N LEU A 26 8.19 0.64 6.21
CA LEU A 26 9.14 -0.29 6.83
C LEU A 26 9.03 -1.69 6.23
N LEU A 27 7.82 -2.20 6.05
CA LEU A 27 7.56 -3.50 5.42
C LEU A 27 8.14 -3.53 4.00
N HIS A 28 7.79 -2.54 3.18
CA HIS A 28 8.26 -2.46 1.80
C HIS A 28 9.78 -2.37 1.71
N TYR A 29 10.40 -1.53 2.55
CA TYR A 29 11.85 -1.39 2.63
C TYR A 29 12.53 -2.71 3.02
N GLU A 30 12.08 -3.35 4.10
CA GLU A 30 12.67 -4.60 4.58
C GLU A 30 12.52 -5.75 3.56
N VAL A 31 11.34 -5.88 2.95
CA VAL A 31 11.09 -6.88 1.91
C VAL A 31 11.99 -6.62 0.71
N SER A 32 12.05 -5.37 0.23
CA SER A 32 12.86 -4.98 -0.91
C SER A 32 14.36 -5.22 -0.67
N MET A 33 14.87 -4.85 0.51
CA MET A 33 16.30 -5.02 0.84
C MET A 33 16.70 -6.48 1.01
N ARG A 34 15.86 -7.30 1.67
CA ARG A 34 16.11 -8.74 1.80
C ARG A 34 16.05 -9.44 0.44
N LEU A 35 15.08 -9.05 -0.38
CA LEU A 35 14.94 -9.57 -1.74
C LEU A 35 16.16 -9.22 -2.59
N TRP A 36 16.60 -7.97 -2.56
CA TRP A 36 17.77 -7.50 -3.30
C TRP A 36 19.03 -8.26 -2.93
N ARG A 37 19.36 -8.38 -1.62
CA ARG A 37 20.50 -9.15 -1.13
C ARG A 37 20.42 -10.60 -1.60
N GLY A 38 19.28 -11.25 -1.45
CA GLY A 38 19.10 -12.64 -1.89
C GLY A 38 19.18 -12.82 -3.41
N LEU A 39 18.92 -11.78 -4.22
CA LEU A 39 19.15 -11.82 -5.66
C LEU A 39 20.64 -11.63 -5.99
N GLU A 40 21.37 -10.79 -5.28
CA GLU A 40 22.83 -10.60 -5.50
C GLU A 40 23.63 -11.88 -5.25
N GLU A 41 23.30 -12.64 -4.22
CA GLU A 41 23.95 -13.90 -3.85
C GLU A 41 23.51 -15.08 -4.74
N SER A 42 22.40 -14.94 -5.46
CA SER A 42 21.79 -16.04 -6.21
C SER A 42 22.45 -16.27 -7.56
N ARG A 43 22.89 -17.50 -7.82
CA ARG A 43 23.32 -17.99 -9.14
C ARG A 43 22.16 -18.49 -10.01
N SER A 44 20.92 -18.16 -9.66
CA SER A 44 19.74 -18.62 -10.38
C SER A 44 19.58 -17.96 -11.77
N THR A 45 18.83 -18.64 -12.65
CA THR A 45 18.54 -18.11 -13.98
C THR A 45 17.74 -16.81 -13.89
N LEU A 46 17.89 -15.92 -14.87
CA LEU A 46 17.16 -14.65 -14.96
C LEU A 46 15.65 -14.81 -14.76
N ARG A 47 15.05 -15.82 -15.43
CA ARG A 47 13.62 -16.09 -15.30
C ARG A 47 13.20 -16.33 -13.84
N ARG A 48 13.98 -17.12 -13.09
CA ARG A 48 13.67 -17.39 -11.67
C ARG A 48 13.83 -16.16 -10.81
N ARG A 49 14.86 -15.35 -11.07
CA ARG A 49 15.11 -14.08 -10.35
C ARG A 49 13.96 -13.10 -10.58
N PHE A 50 13.54 -12.94 -11.82
CA PHE A 50 12.45 -12.04 -12.18
C PHE A 50 11.10 -12.48 -11.58
N LEU A 51 10.78 -13.78 -11.67
CA LEU A 51 9.57 -14.32 -11.05
C LEU A 51 9.58 -14.15 -9.53
N LYS A 52 10.72 -14.44 -8.86
CA LYS A 52 10.87 -14.22 -7.42
C LYS A 52 10.64 -12.75 -7.06
N LEU A 53 11.27 -11.82 -7.80
CA LEU A 53 11.09 -10.38 -7.61
C LEU A 53 9.62 -9.98 -7.72
N SER A 54 8.95 -10.38 -8.81
CA SER A 54 7.56 -10.03 -9.07
C SER A 54 6.61 -10.58 -8.00
N PHE A 55 6.72 -11.86 -7.62
CA PHE A 55 5.83 -12.44 -6.62
C PHE A 55 6.05 -11.88 -5.22
N VAL A 56 7.30 -11.63 -4.82
CA VAL A 56 7.59 -11.09 -3.49
C VAL A 56 7.12 -9.64 -3.39
N LEU A 57 7.36 -8.80 -4.40
CA LEU A 57 6.87 -7.42 -4.41
C LEU A 57 5.34 -7.36 -4.47
N PHE A 58 4.71 -8.22 -5.29
CA PHE A 58 3.25 -8.32 -5.30
C PHE A 58 2.69 -8.70 -3.92
N GLY A 59 3.30 -9.70 -3.26
CA GLY A 59 2.92 -10.09 -1.90
C GLY A 59 3.09 -8.95 -0.88
N ALA A 60 4.13 -8.12 -1.02
CA ALA A 60 4.31 -6.93 -0.19
C ALA A 60 3.16 -5.93 -0.38
N HIS A 61 2.80 -5.62 -1.64
CA HIS A 61 1.67 -4.73 -1.93
C HIS A 61 0.33 -5.26 -1.39
N VAL A 62 0.10 -6.57 -1.50
CA VAL A 62 -1.10 -7.18 -0.91
C VAL A 62 -1.11 -7.00 0.61
N ALA A 63 0.02 -7.20 1.29
CA ALA A 63 0.10 -7.00 2.74
C ALA A 63 -0.14 -5.52 3.14
N GLU A 64 0.36 -4.57 2.35
CA GLU A 64 0.16 -3.13 2.56
C GLU A 64 -1.31 -2.73 2.40
N ILE A 65 -2.00 -3.27 1.39
CA ILE A 65 -3.45 -3.12 1.20
C ILE A 65 -4.21 -3.65 2.44
N TRP A 66 -3.82 -4.81 2.96
CA TRP A 66 -4.44 -5.36 4.17
C TRP A 66 -4.20 -4.49 5.41
N ILE A 67 -3.00 -3.90 5.56
CA ILE A 67 -2.70 -2.97 6.68
C ILE A 67 -3.64 -1.78 6.64
N PHE A 68 -3.80 -1.13 5.49
CA PHE A 68 -4.69 0.03 5.36
C PHE A 68 -6.17 -0.35 5.49
N GLY A 69 -6.59 -1.43 4.86
CA GLY A 69 -7.98 -1.91 4.96
C GLY A 69 -8.38 -2.25 6.39
N MET A 70 -7.51 -2.93 7.14
CA MET A 70 -7.74 -3.20 8.57
C MET A 70 -7.75 -1.92 9.40
N ALA A 71 -6.84 -0.98 9.15
CA ALA A 71 -6.82 0.31 9.85
C ALA A 71 -8.10 1.11 9.61
N MET A 72 -8.61 1.12 8.37
CA MET A 72 -9.89 1.76 8.05
C MET A 72 -11.09 1.04 8.68
N ALA A 73 -11.09 -0.29 8.72
CA ALA A 73 -12.14 -1.05 9.38
C ALA A 73 -12.21 -0.74 10.89
N LEU A 74 -11.05 -0.70 11.56
CA LEU A 74 -10.96 -0.32 12.98
C LEU A 74 -11.42 1.13 13.23
N LEU A 75 -11.07 2.06 12.34
CA LEU A 75 -11.56 3.44 12.42
C LEU A 75 -13.07 3.52 12.22
N GLY A 76 -13.64 2.71 11.30
CA GLY A 76 -15.06 2.68 11.02
C GLY A 76 -15.94 2.21 12.18
N GLU A 77 -15.36 1.50 13.16
CA GLU A 77 -16.04 1.16 14.41
C GLU A 77 -16.16 2.36 15.37
N HIS A 78 -15.36 3.41 15.17
CA HIS A 78 -15.36 4.57 16.03
C HIS A 78 -16.39 5.62 15.56
N PRO A 79 -17.39 5.99 16.38
CA PRO A 79 -18.52 6.82 15.92
C PRO A 79 -18.15 8.19 15.34
N LEU A 80 -16.99 8.74 15.74
CA LEU A 80 -16.52 10.06 15.33
C LEU A 80 -15.55 10.02 14.14
N ALA A 81 -15.08 8.84 13.72
CA ALA A 81 -14.09 8.74 12.65
C ALA A 81 -14.71 8.78 11.23
N GLY A 82 -16.00 8.56 11.14
CA GLY A 82 -16.70 8.40 9.85
C GLY A 82 -16.76 6.92 9.44
N GLN A 83 -17.26 6.68 8.23
CA GLN A 83 -17.50 5.33 7.75
C GLN A 83 -17.37 5.24 6.22
N LEU A 84 -17.27 4.02 5.73
CA LEU A 84 -17.37 3.72 4.31
C LEU A 84 -18.85 3.63 3.92
N VAL A 85 -19.23 4.25 2.81
CA VAL A 85 -20.59 4.35 2.30
C VAL A 85 -20.64 3.83 0.86
N GLY A 86 -21.78 3.27 0.46
CA GLY A 86 -22.02 2.72 -0.87
C GLY A 86 -22.72 1.37 -0.86
N LEU A 87 -22.73 0.68 0.29
CA LEU A 87 -23.45 -0.59 0.50
C LEU A 87 -24.39 -0.48 1.69
N GLU A 88 -25.42 -1.34 1.75
CA GLU A 88 -26.36 -1.41 2.89
C GLU A 88 -25.64 -1.85 4.18
N THR A 89 -24.70 -2.77 4.06
CA THR A 89 -23.84 -3.23 5.17
C THR A 89 -22.40 -3.35 4.67
N VAL A 90 -21.47 -2.85 5.45
CA VAL A 90 -20.02 -2.88 5.14
C VAL A 90 -19.33 -3.85 6.08
N ASN A 91 -18.60 -4.80 5.54
CA ASN A 91 -17.82 -5.79 6.27
C ASN A 91 -16.31 -5.59 6.06
N LEU A 92 -15.47 -6.36 6.75
CA LEU A 92 -14.01 -6.24 6.66
C LEU A 92 -13.49 -6.38 5.21
N LEU A 93 -14.05 -7.29 4.41
CA LEU A 93 -13.58 -7.50 3.04
C LEU A 93 -13.93 -6.30 2.14
N ASP A 94 -14.98 -5.56 2.43
CA ASP A 94 -15.32 -4.32 1.72
C ASP A 94 -14.27 -3.23 2.01
N TYR A 95 -13.77 -3.14 3.25
CA TYR A 95 -12.64 -2.26 3.58
C TYR A 95 -11.34 -2.67 2.87
N ILE A 96 -11.05 -3.98 2.78
CA ILE A 96 -9.87 -4.47 2.05
C ILE A 96 -10.01 -4.20 0.54
N TYR A 97 -11.19 -4.43 -0.02
CA TYR A 97 -11.48 -4.10 -1.42
C TYR A 97 -11.33 -2.59 -1.67
N PHE A 98 -11.91 -1.76 -0.80
CA PHE A 98 -11.78 -0.31 -0.90
C PHE A 98 -10.33 0.16 -0.80
N SER A 99 -9.55 -0.42 0.12
CA SER A 99 -8.11 -0.21 0.22
C SER A 99 -7.42 -0.58 -1.09
N ALA A 100 -7.71 -1.73 -1.69
CA ALA A 100 -7.09 -2.14 -2.94
C ALA A 100 -7.32 -1.15 -4.09
N ILE A 101 -8.54 -0.66 -4.27
CA ILE A 101 -8.86 0.31 -5.32
C ILE A 101 -8.31 1.72 -5.04
N THR A 102 -8.11 2.05 -3.76
CA THR A 102 -7.51 3.30 -3.31
C THR A 102 -5.98 3.26 -3.46
N TYR A 103 -5.34 2.22 -2.95
CA TYR A 103 -3.90 2.00 -3.01
C TYR A 103 -3.37 1.99 -4.45
N THR A 104 -4.11 1.36 -5.36
CA THR A 104 -3.78 1.34 -6.79
C THR A 104 -4.20 2.58 -7.54
N THR A 105 -4.83 3.56 -6.87
CA THR A 105 -5.40 4.77 -7.47
C THR A 105 -6.47 4.51 -8.53
N LEU A 106 -7.10 3.32 -8.52
CA LEU A 106 -8.12 2.91 -9.48
C LEU A 106 -9.46 3.63 -9.24
N GLY A 107 -9.95 3.60 -7.98
CA GLY A 107 -11.11 4.36 -7.52
C GLY A 107 -12.38 4.19 -8.35
N TYR A 108 -13.00 3.02 -8.34
CA TYR A 108 -14.24 2.76 -9.10
C TYR A 108 -15.42 3.67 -8.71
N GLY A 109 -15.42 4.21 -7.47
CA GLY A 109 -16.46 5.13 -6.99
C GLY A 109 -17.76 4.45 -6.53
N ASP A 110 -17.75 3.14 -6.38
CA ASP A 110 -18.83 2.34 -5.81
C ASP A 110 -18.89 2.42 -4.29
N LEU A 111 -17.73 2.65 -3.66
CA LEU A 111 -17.56 2.93 -2.24
C LEU A 111 -16.82 4.25 -2.04
N PHE A 112 -17.18 5.01 -1.03
CA PHE A 112 -16.50 6.26 -0.70
C PHE A 112 -16.44 6.52 0.82
N PRO A 113 -15.35 7.14 1.31
CA PRO A 113 -15.17 7.40 2.74
C PRO A 113 -15.86 8.70 3.14
N THR A 114 -16.39 8.74 4.36
CA THR A 114 -16.94 9.95 4.99
C THR A 114 -16.15 10.29 6.25
N GLY A 115 -16.31 11.52 6.75
CA GLY A 115 -15.66 11.95 7.99
C GLY A 115 -14.12 11.90 7.94
N ALA A 116 -13.50 11.56 9.07
CA ALA A 116 -12.05 11.57 9.25
C ALA A 116 -11.32 10.41 8.52
N ILE A 117 -12.02 9.31 8.18
CA ILE A 117 -11.44 8.19 7.37
C ILE A 117 -10.88 8.72 6.02
N ARG A 118 -11.37 9.83 5.50
CA ARG A 118 -10.85 10.47 4.28
C ARG A 118 -9.35 10.81 4.37
N ILE A 119 -8.81 11.03 5.57
CA ILE A 119 -7.39 11.37 5.78
C ILE A 119 -6.52 10.15 5.48
N ILE A 120 -6.86 9.00 6.05
CA ILE A 120 -6.09 7.77 5.81
C ILE A 120 -6.21 7.33 4.35
N THR A 121 -7.37 7.47 3.74
CA THR A 121 -7.62 7.16 2.32
C THR A 121 -6.74 7.98 1.38
N ALA A 122 -6.67 9.30 1.59
CA ALA A 122 -5.83 10.18 0.77
C ALA A 122 -4.34 9.86 0.93
N SER A 123 -3.90 9.56 2.16
CA SER A 123 -2.51 9.19 2.45
C SER A 123 -2.15 7.83 1.85
N GLU A 124 -3.07 6.87 1.89
CA GLU A 124 -2.93 5.55 1.27
C GLU A 124 -2.72 5.67 -0.24
N SER A 125 -3.55 6.46 -0.92
CA SER A 125 -3.46 6.66 -2.37
C SER A 125 -2.09 7.21 -2.79
N LEU A 126 -1.58 8.20 -2.05
CA LEU A 126 -0.26 8.77 -2.31
C LEU A 126 0.86 7.75 -2.04
N LEU A 127 0.79 7.03 -0.91
CA LEU A 127 1.80 6.05 -0.54
C LEU A 127 1.79 4.86 -1.50
N GLY A 128 0.61 4.34 -1.86
CA GLY A 128 0.47 3.24 -2.81
C GLY A 128 1.13 3.54 -4.15
N PHE A 129 0.85 4.72 -4.71
CA PHE A 129 1.51 5.18 -5.93
C PHE A 129 3.05 5.22 -5.79
N MET A 130 3.56 5.73 -4.66
CA MET A 130 5.00 5.80 -4.40
C MET A 130 5.64 4.42 -4.30
N LEU A 131 5.04 3.46 -3.57
CA LEU A 131 5.59 2.12 -3.37
C LEU A 131 5.50 1.27 -4.64
N ILE A 132 4.44 1.39 -5.44
CA ILE A 132 4.32 0.74 -6.76
C ILE A 132 5.43 1.25 -7.69
N THR A 133 5.68 2.55 -7.71
CA THR A 133 6.75 3.16 -8.51
C THR A 133 8.13 2.70 -8.04
N TRP A 134 8.34 2.54 -6.73
CA TRP A 134 9.58 1.95 -6.19
C TRP A 134 9.76 0.51 -6.67
N SER A 135 8.75 -0.34 -6.57
CA SER A 135 8.78 -1.72 -7.07
C SER A 135 9.10 -1.80 -8.57
N ALA A 136 8.50 -0.91 -9.38
CA ALA A 136 8.79 -0.81 -10.80
C ALA A 136 10.27 -0.46 -11.06
N SER A 137 10.83 0.44 -10.25
CA SER A 137 12.25 0.83 -10.35
C SER A 137 13.20 -0.33 -10.02
N LEU A 138 12.90 -1.14 -8.99
CA LEU A 138 13.68 -2.33 -8.66
C LEU A 138 13.62 -3.37 -9.78
N THR A 139 12.45 -3.57 -10.35
CA THR A 139 12.23 -4.48 -11.49
C THR A 139 13.04 -4.04 -12.71
N PHE A 140 13.04 -2.75 -13.01
CA PHE A 140 13.83 -2.16 -14.09
C PHE A 140 15.34 -2.34 -13.87
N LEU A 141 15.84 -2.10 -12.68
CA LEU A 141 17.26 -2.27 -12.34
C LEU A 141 17.72 -3.72 -12.53
N GLU A 142 16.90 -4.70 -12.16
CA GLU A 142 17.23 -6.12 -12.36
C GLU A 142 17.27 -6.48 -13.86
N MET A 143 16.36 -5.95 -14.68
CA MET A 143 16.40 -6.12 -16.13
C MET A 143 17.64 -5.46 -16.75
N GLN A 144 17.99 -4.25 -16.32
CA GLN A 144 19.15 -3.51 -16.84
C GLN A 144 20.47 -4.25 -16.56
N ARG A 145 20.64 -4.84 -15.37
CA ARG A 145 21.82 -5.66 -15.03
C ARG A 145 22.00 -6.81 -16.02
N HIS A 146 20.91 -7.47 -16.41
CA HIS A 146 20.95 -8.57 -17.35
C HIS A 146 21.35 -8.15 -18.76
N TRP A 147 20.82 -7.03 -19.24
CA TRP A 147 21.16 -6.52 -20.58
C TRP A 147 22.63 -6.10 -20.66
N SER A 148 23.14 -5.51 -19.59
CA SER A 148 24.56 -5.10 -19.53
C SER A 148 25.51 -6.30 -19.53
N SER A 149 25.13 -7.43 -18.92
CA SER A 149 25.96 -8.63 -18.89
C SER A 149 26.05 -9.35 -20.25
N ARG A 150 25.06 -9.18 -21.12
CA ARG A 150 25.04 -9.73 -22.50
C ARG A 150 25.82 -8.88 -23.52
N ARG A 151 26.16 -7.63 -23.18
CA ARG A 151 26.85 -6.71 -24.08
C ARG A 151 28.39 -6.73 -23.91
N LYS A 152 28.92 -7.50 -22.98
CA LYS A 152 30.38 -7.70 -22.90
C LYS A 152 30.77 -8.80 -23.90
N PRO A 153 31.59 -8.49 -24.95
CA PRO A 153 32.10 -9.45 -25.90
C PRO A 153 32.99 -10.48 -25.23
#